data_090c99ec7ef2dee496e3a277dee79744
#
_entry.id   090c99ec7ef2dee496e3a277dee79744
#
_cell.length_a   1.000
_cell.length_b   1.000
_cell.length_c   1.000
_cell.angle_alpha   90.00
_cell.angle_beta   90.00
_cell.angle_gamma   90.00
#
_symmetry.space_group_name_H-M   'P 1'
#
loop_
_entity.id
_entity.type
_entity.pdbx_description
1 polymer ?
#
loop_
_entity_poly.entity_id
_entity_poly.type
_entity_poly.pdbx_seq_one_letter_code
_entity_poly.pdbx_strand_id
1 'polypeptide(L)'
;MESANVLEIPQSLAGASSGQRITLLVNDTQVRVAISVVCALLCLVGCGGSSVGSVPQPVVTHILSNPRLDGDIEQTSATSYTVTQGMTASIQSVLAGIDPTTHTEFRAFLNFPLGGSGGVPGDAIIVSAFLEVLVDNLIPGNGRVPIRVELVAFQPPTLIGTDFERSALPPWGAVLVSGDVTAADIGHFVAVDVTSLMIRAQQQGFVDFQVRIMEDLGPPSFTLMVIDNPITPDRPQRAPLLTVTYR
;
A
#
# COMPACT_ATOMS: atom_id res chain seq x y z
N MET A 1 26.31 23.23 -41.04
CA MET A 1 27.19 22.09 -41.16
C MET A 1 26.36 20.94 -40.61
N GLU A 2 25.51 20.31 -41.44
CA GLU A 2 25.80 19.19 -42.37
C GLU A 2 26.22 17.96 -41.56
N SER A 3 25.55 16.84 -41.61
CA SER A 3 25.21 16.06 -42.79
C SER A 3 24.07 15.09 -42.53
N ALA A 4 23.19 14.95 -43.50
CA ALA A 4 22.22 13.88 -43.66
C ALA A 4 22.92 12.59 -44.16
N ASN A 5 22.51 11.41 -43.65
CA ASN A 5 22.85 10.13 -44.23
C ASN A 5 21.61 9.48 -44.83
N VAL A 6 21.59 9.42 -46.15
CA VAL A 6 20.62 8.72 -46.99
C VAL A 6 21.10 7.26 -47.11
N LEU A 7 20.26 6.30 -46.83
CA LEU A 7 20.51 4.88 -47.08
C LEU A 7 19.74 4.46 -48.32
N GLU A 8 20.49 4.18 -49.41
CA GLU A 8 20.00 3.63 -50.67
C GLU A 8 19.66 2.14 -50.52
N ILE A 9 18.53 1.74 -51.11
CA ILE A 9 18.14 0.34 -51.29
C ILE A 9 18.37 -0.03 -52.75
N PRO A 10 19.10 -1.09 -53.09
CA PRO A 10 19.30 -1.52 -54.47
C PRO A 10 18.10 -2.34 -54.97
N GLN A 11 17.59 -1.99 -56.14
CA GLN A 11 16.74 -2.81 -57.01
C GLN A 11 17.57 -3.77 -57.84
N SER A 12 17.14 -5.01 -57.92
CA SER A 12 17.36 -5.96 -59.03
C SER A 12 16.72 -7.28 -58.60
N LEU A 13 15.91 -7.98 -59.38
CA LEU A 13 16.04 -8.55 -60.69
C LEU A 13 14.68 -8.97 -61.25
N ALA A 14 14.47 -8.65 -62.50
CA ALA A 14 13.36 -9.17 -63.31
C ALA A 14 13.69 -10.63 -63.77
N GLY A 15 12.67 -11.52 -63.69
CA GLY A 15 12.71 -12.85 -64.27
C GLY A 15 11.37 -13.18 -64.89
N ALA A 16 11.26 -13.06 -66.19
CA ALA A 16 10.09 -13.43 -66.98
C ALA A 16 9.97 -14.94 -67.09
N SER A 17 8.74 -15.48 -66.85
CA SER A 17 8.35 -16.81 -67.33
C SER A 17 6.94 -16.76 -67.84
N SER A 18 6.82 -17.22 -69.05
CA SER A 18 5.68 -17.23 -69.96
C SER A 18 4.48 -18.03 -69.41
N GLY A 19 3.31 -17.47 -69.69
CA GLY A 19 2.03 -17.88 -69.24
C GLY A 19 1.44 -19.12 -69.84
N GLN A 20 0.48 -19.61 -69.08
CA GLN A 20 -0.70 -20.28 -69.62
C GLN A 20 -1.93 -19.70 -68.91
N ARG A 21 -2.74 -18.97 -69.67
CA ARG A 21 -4.07 -18.56 -69.18
C ARG A 21 -5.00 -19.77 -69.26
N ILE A 22 -5.26 -20.37 -68.11
CA ILE A 22 -6.35 -21.30 -67.92
C ILE A 22 -7.60 -20.47 -67.61
N THR A 23 -8.45 -20.26 -68.60
CA THR A 23 -9.76 -19.63 -68.39
C THR A 23 -10.71 -20.69 -67.85
N LEU A 24 -10.83 -20.77 -66.52
CA LEU A 24 -11.88 -21.52 -65.85
C LEU A 24 -13.19 -20.72 -66.00
N LEU A 25 -14.08 -21.17 -66.87
CA LEU A 25 -15.49 -20.75 -66.91
C LEU A 25 -16.18 -21.26 -65.66
N VAL A 26 -16.08 -20.57 -64.54
CA VAL A 26 -16.82 -20.87 -63.32
C VAL A 26 -18.20 -20.23 -63.49
N ASN A 27 -19.26 -21.07 -63.55
CA ASN A 27 -20.62 -20.65 -63.66
C ASN A 27 -21.00 -19.82 -62.41
N ASP A 28 -21.52 -18.60 -62.59
CA ASP A 28 -21.80 -17.60 -61.54
C ASP A 28 -22.68 -18.17 -60.39
N THR A 29 -23.49 -19.15 -60.69
CA THR A 29 -24.31 -19.87 -59.73
C THR A 29 -23.50 -20.77 -58.76
N GLN A 30 -22.42 -21.38 -59.23
CA GLN A 30 -21.56 -22.25 -58.39
C GLN A 30 -20.72 -21.42 -57.43
N VAL A 31 -20.27 -20.24 -57.86
CA VAL A 31 -19.49 -19.31 -57.00
C VAL A 31 -20.36 -18.78 -55.86
N ARG A 32 -21.60 -18.43 -56.13
CA ARG A 32 -22.55 -17.96 -55.10
C ARG A 32 -22.89 -19.01 -54.05
N VAL A 33 -23.07 -20.26 -54.43
CA VAL A 33 -23.31 -21.37 -53.51
C VAL A 33 -22.05 -21.64 -52.65
N ALA A 34 -20.87 -21.65 -53.25
CA ALA A 34 -19.62 -21.87 -52.52
C ALA A 34 -19.36 -20.76 -51.49
N ILE A 35 -19.59 -19.50 -51.83
CA ILE A 35 -19.42 -18.34 -50.90
C ILE A 35 -20.46 -18.45 -49.74
N SER A 36 -21.70 -18.80 -50.02
CA SER A 36 -22.73 -18.95 -48.99
C SER A 36 -22.41 -20.06 -48.00
N VAL A 37 -21.87 -21.20 -48.47
CA VAL A 37 -21.48 -22.33 -47.59
C VAL A 37 -20.25 -21.97 -46.73
N VAL A 38 -19.27 -21.26 -47.30
CA VAL A 38 -18.09 -20.79 -46.55
C VAL A 38 -18.46 -19.74 -45.48
N CYS A 39 -19.35 -18.81 -45.78
CA CYS A 39 -19.87 -17.85 -44.79
C CYS A 39 -20.68 -18.54 -43.69
N ALA A 40 -21.49 -19.55 -44.01
CA ALA A 40 -22.24 -20.31 -43.00
C ALA A 40 -21.33 -21.16 -42.09
N LEU A 41 -20.22 -21.71 -42.63
CA LEU A 41 -19.21 -22.45 -41.85
C LEU A 41 -18.38 -21.52 -40.96
N LEU A 42 -18.08 -20.29 -41.41
CA LEU A 42 -17.38 -19.31 -40.61
C LEU A 42 -18.22 -18.78 -39.44
N CYS A 43 -19.54 -18.73 -39.56
CA CYS A 43 -20.42 -18.35 -38.45
C CYS A 43 -20.55 -19.43 -37.36
N LEU A 44 -20.25 -20.71 -37.66
CA LEU A 44 -20.30 -21.78 -36.66
C LEU A 44 -19.04 -21.92 -35.81
N VAL A 45 -17.91 -21.30 -36.19
CA VAL A 45 -16.67 -21.32 -35.44
C VAL A 45 -16.55 -20.12 -34.46
N GLY A 46 -17.49 -19.17 -34.51
CA GLY A 46 -17.46 -17.92 -33.77
C GLY A 46 -18.04 -17.91 -32.36
N CYS A 47 -18.48 -19.04 -31.80
CA CYS A 47 -19.05 -19.11 -30.44
C CYS A 47 -18.37 -20.13 -29.52
N GLY A 48 -17.05 -20.23 -29.62
CA GLY A 48 -16.20 -20.82 -28.58
C GLY A 48 -15.66 -19.69 -27.71
N GLY A 49 -16.52 -18.95 -27.03
CA GLY A 49 -16.11 -18.06 -25.97
C GLY A 49 -15.52 -18.89 -24.84
N SER A 50 -14.21 -19.14 -24.87
CA SER A 50 -13.46 -19.46 -23.67
C SER A 50 -13.75 -18.31 -22.73
N SER A 51 -14.57 -18.52 -21.70
CA SER A 51 -14.60 -17.66 -20.54
C SER A 51 -13.20 -17.76 -19.92
N VAL A 52 -12.26 -16.96 -20.43
CA VAL A 52 -11.06 -16.64 -19.71
C VAL A 52 -11.61 -16.04 -18.43
N GLY A 53 -11.57 -16.80 -17.33
CA GLY A 53 -12.05 -16.33 -16.05
C GLY A 53 -11.39 -14.97 -15.83
N SER A 54 -12.18 -13.91 -15.82
CA SER A 54 -11.66 -12.57 -15.61
C SER A 54 -10.99 -12.58 -14.25
N VAL A 55 -9.66 -12.46 -14.25
CA VAL A 55 -8.93 -12.29 -12.99
C VAL A 55 -9.53 -11.05 -12.33
N PRO A 56 -10.03 -11.15 -11.09
CA PRO A 56 -10.61 -9.99 -10.41
C PRO A 56 -9.63 -8.82 -10.45
N GLN A 57 -10.13 -7.66 -10.87
CA GLN A 57 -9.31 -6.44 -10.91
C GLN A 57 -8.92 -6.07 -9.48
N PRO A 58 -7.66 -5.69 -9.24
CA PRO A 58 -7.26 -5.22 -7.92
C PRO A 58 -8.02 -3.94 -7.56
N VAL A 59 -8.46 -3.88 -6.32
CA VAL A 59 -9.09 -2.70 -5.70
C VAL A 59 -8.07 -2.06 -4.77
N VAL A 60 -7.95 -0.74 -4.81
CA VAL A 60 -7.12 0.02 -3.88
C VAL A 60 -8.05 0.81 -2.96
N THR A 61 -7.85 0.70 -1.67
CA THR A 61 -8.54 1.52 -0.67
C THR A 61 -7.54 2.29 0.18
N HIS A 62 -7.98 3.47 0.64
CA HIS A 62 -7.21 4.37 1.48
C HIS A 62 -7.97 4.59 2.78
N ILE A 63 -7.39 4.21 3.90
CA ILE A 63 -8.01 4.24 5.21
C ILE A 63 -7.19 5.17 6.09
N LEU A 64 -7.77 6.31 6.47
CA LEU A 64 -7.17 7.22 7.44
C LEU A 64 -7.26 6.63 8.84
N SER A 65 -6.26 6.91 9.67
CA SER A 65 -6.31 6.52 11.09
C SER A 65 -7.48 7.20 11.80
N ASN A 66 -7.91 6.62 12.92
CA ASN A 66 -9.02 7.18 13.71
C ASN A 66 -8.47 8.14 14.78
N PRO A 67 -8.61 9.47 14.62
CA PRO A 67 -7.97 10.45 15.50
C PRO A 67 -8.48 10.40 16.94
N ARG A 68 -9.62 9.74 17.19
CA ARG A 68 -10.16 9.58 18.56
C ARG A 68 -9.52 8.41 19.30
N LEU A 69 -9.02 7.42 18.56
CA LEU A 69 -8.43 6.20 19.11
C LEU A 69 -6.90 6.23 19.02
N ASP A 70 -6.35 7.08 18.15
CA ASP A 70 -4.92 7.29 18.04
C ASP A 70 -4.36 7.98 19.29
N GLY A 71 -3.11 7.69 19.61
CA GLY A 71 -2.46 8.30 20.76
C GLY A 71 -1.01 7.80 20.93
N ASP A 72 -0.42 8.16 22.03
CA ASP A 72 0.87 7.65 22.47
C ASP A 72 0.89 7.35 23.96
N ILE A 73 1.86 6.55 24.37
CA ILE A 73 2.15 6.23 25.76
C ILE A 73 3.62 6.57 26.01
N GLU A 74 3.86 7.44 26.98
CA GLU A 74 5.18 7.75 27.53
C GLU A 74 5.44 6.86 28.75
N GLN A 75 6.57 6.16 28.78
CA GLN A 75 7.06 5.51 29.99
C GLN A 75 7.89 6.49 30.82
N THR A 76 7.27 7.09 31.85
CA THR A 76 7.91 8.08 32.71
C THR A 76 8.80 7.48 33.77
N SER A 77 8.58 6.20 34.12
CA SER A 77 9.45 5.38 34.97
C SER A 77 9.25 3.90 34.68
N ALA A 78 9.99 3.00 35.31
CA ALA A 78 9.86 1.56 35.11
C ALA A 78 8.43 1.00 35.33
N THR A 79 7.57 1.72 36.05
CA THR A 79 6.19 1.29 36.37
C THR A 79 5.14 2.39 36.17
N SER A 80 5.53 3.54 35.65
CA SER A 80 4.62 4.68 35.48
C SER A 80 4.53 5.10 34.01
N TYR A 81 3.30 5.34 33.56
CA TYR A 81 2.98 5.69 32.19
C TYR A 81 2.07 6.91 32.13
N THR A 82 2.31 7.77 31.16
CA THR A 82 1.39 8.84 30.76
C THR A 82 0.76 8.45 29.44
N VAL A 83 -0.56 8.47 29.37
CA VAL A 83 -1.32 8.15 28.15
C VAL A 83 -1.90 9.42 27.56
N THR A 84 -1.57 9.69 26.31
CA THR A 84 -2.20 10.73 25.49
C THR A 84 -3.05 10.04 24.43
N GLN A 85 -4.38 10.15 24.51
CA GLN A 85 -5.28 9.55 23.54
C GLN A 85 -6.29 10.56 23.03
N GLY A 86 -6.54 10.49 21.73
CA GLY A 86 -7.49 11.36 21.04
C GLY A 86 -6.85 12.69 20.60
N MET A 87 -6.84 12.91 19.31
CA MET A 87 -6.35 14.16 18.73
C MET A 87 -7.32 15.29 19.00
N THR A 88 -6.79 16.46 19.29
CA THR A 88 -7.52 17.71 19.60
C THR A 88 -6.90 18.88 18.85
N ALA A 89 -7.46 20.08 19.00
CA ALA A 89 -6.85 21.28 18.41
C ALA A 89 -5.44 21.59 18.97
N SER A 90 -5.12 21.09 20.18
CA SER A 90 -3.82 21.27 20.83
C SER A 90 -2.92 20.04 20.79
N ILE A 91 -3.45 18.86 20.42
CA ILE A 91 -2.73 17.60 20.28
C ILE A 91 -2.97 17.12 18.86
N GLN A 92 -2.02 17.36 17.97
CA GLN A 92 -2.13 17.09 16.53
C GLN A 92 -1.04 16.15 16.02
N SER A 93 -0.36 15.46 16.95
CA SER A 93 0.69 14.49 16.62
C SER A 93 0.72 13.38 17.65
N VAL A 94 1.32 12.25 17.27
CA VAL A 94 1.67 11.15 18.16
C VAL A 94 3.19 10.96 18.14
N LEU A 95 3.74 10.44 19.23
CA LEU A 95 5.17 10.38 19.47
C LEU A 95 5.68 8.94 19.51
N ALA A 96 6.84 8.68 18.88
CA ALA A 96 7.51 7.39 18.93
C ALA A 96 9.04 7.58 19.01
N GLY A 97 9.70 6.80 19.85
CA GLY A 97 11.16 6.88 20.08
C GLY A 97 11.50 7.30 21.50
N ILE A 98 12.70 7.81 21.72
CA ILE A 98 13.20 8.19 23.04
C ILE A 98 13.51 9.68 23.07
N ASP A 99 12.93 10.39 24.03
CA ASP A 99 13.24 11.81 24.25
C ASP A 99 14.72 11.97 24.66
N PRO A 100 15.50 12.75 23.94
CA PRO A 100 16.94 12.91 24.22
C PRO A 100 17.24 13.62 25.53
N THR A 101 16.27 14.34 26.11
CA THR A 101 16.43 15.13 27.33
C THR A 101 16.04 14.34 28.58
N THR A 102 14.87 13.71 28.54
CA THR A 102 14.31 12.96 29.68
C THR A 102 14.70 11.49 29.66
N HIS A 103 15.10 10.96 28.50
CA HIS A 103 15.36 9.56 28.25
C HIS A 103 14.10 8.68 28.44
N THR A 104 12.92 9.27 28.37
CA THR A 104 11.65 8.54 28.39
C THR A 104 11.33 8.00 27.00
N GLU A 105 10.81 6.77 26.94
CA GLU A 105 10.39 6.13 25.70
C GLU A 105 8.91 6.44 25.42
N PHE A 106 8.62 6.79 24.17
CA PHE A 106 7.28 6.99 23.64
C PHE A 106 6.96 5.90 22.61
N ARG A 107 5.74 5.38 22.68
CA ARG A 107 5.17 4.46 21.71
C ARG A 107 3.88 5.02 21.16
N ALA A 108 3.83 5.25 19.85
CA ALA A 108 2.61 5.68 19.18
C ALA A 108 1.69 4.49 18.89
N PHE A 109 0.38 4.74 18.98
CA PHE A 109 -0.68 3.77 18.68
C PHE A 109 -1.62 4.38 17.65
N LEU A 110 -1.84 3.66 16.55
CA LEU A 110 -2.73 4.08 15.48
C LEU A 110 -3.79 3.01 15.24
N ASN A 111 -5.02 3.47 14.98
CA ASN A 111 -6.17 2.62 14.68
C ASN A 111 -6.70 2.92 13.29
N PHE A 112 -6.86 1.91 12.44
CA PHE A 112 -7.42 2.02 11.10
C PHE A 112 -8.64 1.10 11.00
N PRO A 113 -9.87 1.63 10.88
CA PRO A 113 -11.07 0.82 10.79
C PRO A 113 -11.11 0.06 9.45
N LEU A 114 -11.17 -1.26 9.51
CA LEU A 114 -11.22 -2.11 8.31
C LEU A 114 -12.67 -2.34 7.83
N GLY A 115 -13.65 -2.09 8.68
CA GLY A 115 -15.05 -2.28 8.34
C GLY A 115 -15.69 -1.07 7.65
N GLY A 116 -16.91 -1.28 7.12
CA GLY A 116 -17.71 -0.21 6.52
C GLY A 116 -17.36 0.13 5.07
N SER A 117 -17.96 1.21 4.58
CA SER A 117 -17.73 1.71 3.23
C SER A 117 -16.29 2.24 3.08
N GLY A 118 -15.53 1.68 2.16
CA GLY A 118 -14.11 2.03 1.94
C GLY A 118 -13.13 1.22 2.78
N GLY A 119 -13.61 0.25 3.57
CA GLY A 119 -12.77 -0.72 4.27
C GLY A 119 -12.27 -1.87 3.40
N VAL A 120 -11.74 -2.90 4.03
CA VAL A 120 -11.22 -4.12 3.38
C VAL A 120 -12.17 -5.28 3.70
N PRO A 121 -12.77 -5.95 2.69
CA PRO A 121 -13.60 -7.13 2.94
C PRO A 121 -12.82 -8.24 3.66
N GLY A 122 -13.49 -8.93 4.59
CA GLY A 122 -12.83 -9.97 5.39
C GLY A 122 -12.37 -11.20 4.60
N ASP A 123 -12.92 -11.40 3.40
CA ASP A 123 -12.57 -12.47 2.45
C ASP A 123 -11.67 -12.00 1.30
N ALA A 124 -11.26 -10.73 1.29
CA ALA A 124 -10.40 -10.18 0.26
C ALA A 124 -9.00 -10.83 0.28
N ILE A 125 -8.43 -11.03 -0.89
CA ILE A 125 -7.04 -11.48 -1.03
C ILE A 125 -6.15 -10.24 -1.03
N ILE A 126 -5.43 -10.00 0.06
CA ILE A 126 -4.50 -8.88 0.18
C ILE A 126 -3.34 -9.06 -0.79
N VAL A 127 -3.11 -8.06 -1.63
CA VAL A 127 -1.99 -8.00 -2.58
C VAL A 127 -0.83 -7.20 -1.99
N SER A 128 -1.14 -6.03 -1.41
CA SER A 128 -0.16 -5.20 -0.71
C SER A 128 -0.85 -4.29 0.30
N ALA A 129 -0.12 -3.88 1.34
CA ALA A 129 -0.56 -2.86 2.28
C ALA A 129 0.63 -1.99 2.70
N PHE A 130 0.45 -0.68 2.67
CA PHE A 130 1.44 0.30 3.09
C PHE A 130 0.85 1.22 4.16
N LEU A 131 1.61 1.37 5.24
CA LEU A 131 1.37 2.39 6.25
C LEU A 131 2.22 3.61 5.93
N GLU A 132 1.59 4.76 5.74
CA GLU A 132 2.25 6.03 5.44
C GLU A 132 2.06 6.97 6.62
N VAL A 133 3.15 7.49 7.17
CA VAL A 133 3.16 8.46 8.27
C VAL A 133 3.96 9.69 7.86
N LEU A 134 3.41 10.88 8.07
CA LEU A 134 4.14 12.13 7.85
C LEU A 134 5.01 12.42 9.07
N VAL A 135 6.32 12.48 8.87
CA VAL A 135 7.27 12.88 9.91
C VAL A 135 7.26 14.41 10.00
N ASP A 136 6.59 14.94 11.03
CA ASP A 136 6.55 16.40 11.24
C ASP A 136 7.89 16.92 11.75
N ASN A 137 8.52 16.20 12.69
CA ASN A 137 9.80 16.57 13.26
C ASN A 137 10.56 15.38 13.84
N LEU A 138 11.88 15.56 14.07
CA LEU A 138 12.71 14.73 14.92
C LEU A 138 13.32 15.59 16.04
N ILE A 139 13.45 15.00 17.22
CA ILE A 139 14.08 15.66 18.37
C ILE A 139 15.23 14.78 18.86
N PRO A 140 16.51 15.18 18.67
CA PRO A 140 16.98 16.40 17.97
C PRO A 140 16.75 16.29 16.45
N GLY A 141 16.61 17.44 15.77
CA GLY A 141 16.30 17.50 14.33
C GLY A 141 17.35 16.88 13.39
N ASN A 142 18.56 16.59 13.88
CA ASN A 142 19.60 15.84 13.17
C ASN A 142 19.73 14.39 13.66
N GLY A 143 18.79 13.91 14.47
CA GLY A 143 18.76 12.56 15.00
C GLY A 143 18.43 11.53 13.91
N ARG A 144 18.49 10.28 14.33
CA ARG A 144 18.01 9.14 13.55
C ARG A 144 17.31 8.18 14.50
N VAL A 145 16.27 7.52 14.04
CA VAL A 145 15.55 6.53 14.84
C VAL A 145 15.20 5.31 14.01
N PRO A 146 15.66 4.13 14.40
CA PRO A 146 15.22 2.87 13.81
C PRO A 146 13.80 2.57 14.28
N ILE A 147 12.85 2.49 13.37
CA ILE A 147 11.43 2.32 13.69
C ILE A 147 10.98 0.90 13.46
N ARG A 148 10.26 0.39 14.45
CA ARG A 148 9.53 -0.87 14.44
C ARG A 148 8.04 -0.60 14.47
N VAL A 149 7.29 -1.29 13.58
CA VAL A 149 5.82 -1.28 13.54
C VAL A 149 5.34 -2.67 13.94
N GLU A 150 4.52 -2.74 14.97
CA GLU A 150 3.95 -3.97 15.51
C GLU A 150 2.43 -3.99 15.33
N LEU A 151 1.89 -5.09 14.80
CA LEU A 151 0.45 -5.34 14.80
C LEU A 151 0.03 -5.71 16.23
N VAL A 152 -0.88 -4.96 16.79
CA VAL A 152 -1.43 -5.15 18.14
C VAL A 152 -2.95 -5.19 18.10
N ALA A 153 -3.57 -5.51 19.23
CA ALA A 153 -5.03 -5.46 19.37
C ALA A 153 -5.35 -4.84 20.75
N PHE A 154 -5.18 -3.53 20.84
CA PHE A 154 -5.59 -2.81 22.05
C PHE A 154 -7.10 -2.61 22.08
N GLN A 155 -7.68 -2.56 23.27
CA GLN A 155 -9.13 -2.50 23.45
C GLN A 155 -9.64 -1.07 23.26
N PRO A 156 -10.29 -0.72 22.12
CA PRO A 156 -10.95 0.56 21.97
C PRO A 156 -12.16 0.65 22.93
N PRO A 157 -12.55 1.86 23.40
CA PRO A 157 -11.98 3.15 23.02
C PRO A 157 -10.80 3.60 23.90
N THR A 158 -10.31 2.78 24.82
CA THR A 158 -9.35 3.20 25.84
C THR A 158 -7.99 2.60 25.63
N LEU A 159 -7.00 3.45 25.32
CA LEU A 159 -5.59 3.14 25.43
C LEU A 159 -5.17 3.24 26.90
N ILE A 160 -4.51 2.23 27.45
CA ILE A 160 -4.11 2.20 28.85
C ILE A 160 -2.59 2.06 28.99
N GLY A 161 -2.04 2.54 30.11
CA GLY A 161 -0.58 2.55 30.31
C GLY A 161 0.10 1.21 30.11
N THR A 162 -0.55 0.10 30.48
CA THR A 162 0.00 -1.25 30.29
C THR A 162 0.07 -1.69 28.84
N ASP A 163 -0.61 -1.01 27.89
CA ASP A 163 -0.47 -1.28 26.46
C ASP A 163 0.92 -0.93 25.93
N PHE A 164 1.67 -0.15 26.69
CA PHE A 164 3.08 0.06 26.45
C PHE A 164 3.86 -1.26 26.47
N GLU A 165 3.57 -2.13 27.42
CA GLU A 165 4.33 -3.36 27.66
C GLU A 165 4.01 -4.44 26.62
N ARG A 166 5.05 -4.97 25.98
CA ARG A 166 4.90 -6.07 25.00
C ARG A 166 4.45 -7.38 25.65
N SER A 167 4.62 -7.53 26.95
CA SER A 167 4.12 -8.67 27.72
C SER A 167 2.63 -8.58 28.01
N ALA A 168 2.10 -7.36 28.21
CA ALA A 168 0.69 -7.12 28.44
C ALA A 168 -0.11 -7.01 27.12
N LEU A 169 0.48 -6.36 26.12
CA LEU A 169 -0.05 -6.26 24.75
C LEU A 169 0.94 -6.90 23.75
N PRO A 170 0.95 -8.25 23.65
CA PRO A 170 1.88 -8.93 22.76
C PRO A 170 1.57 -8.65 21.28
N PRO A 171 2.60 -8.44 20.45
CA PRO A 171 2.39 -8.20 19.03
C PRO A 171 2.01 -9.51 18.29
N TRP A 172 1.08 -9.41 17.36
CA TRP A 172 0.71 -10.48 16.42
C TRP A 172 1.71 -10.61 15.27
N GLY A 173 2.55 -9.63 15.07
CA GLY A 173 3.61 -9.55 14.07
C GLY A 173 4.30 -8.20 14.14
N ALA A 174 5.45 -8.10 13.48
CA ALA A 174 6.21 -6.86 13.43
C ALA A 174 6.96 -6.74 12.10
N VAL A 175 7.18 -5.50 11.66
CA VAL A 175 8.06 -5.14 10.56
C VAL A 175 8.98 -4.00 10.99
N LEU A 176 10.16 -3.94 10.37
CA LEU A 176 11.09 -2.83 10.56
C LEU A 176 10.98 -1.89 9.37
N VAL A 177 11.06 -0.59 9.61
CA VAL A 177 11.24 0.40 8.55
C VAL A 177 12.59 0.15 7.89
N SER A 178 12.63 0.19 6.57
CA SER A 178 13.88 -0.01 5.82
C SER A 178 14.79 1.21 6.00
N GLY A 179 15.80 1.06 6.81
CA GLY A 179 16.68 2.14 7.24
C GLY A 179 16.12 2.92 8.44
N ASP A 180 16.95 3.82 8.97
CA ASP A 180 16.52 4.72 10.05
C ASP A 180 15.70 5.88 9.48
N VAL A 181 14.72 6.36 10.22
CA VAL A 181 14.10 7.67 9.97
C VAL A 181 15.10 8.76 10.36
N THR A 182 15.32 9.72 9.49
CA THR A 182 16.39 10.73 9.60
C THR A 182 15.88 12.14 9.33
N ALA A 183 16.74 13.13 9.47
CA ALA A 183 16.43 14.52 9.13
C ALA A 183 15.94 14.73 7.68
N ALA A 184 16.29 13.83 6.76
CA ALA A 184 15.82 13.90 5.37
C ALA A 184 14.34 13.57 5.23
N ASP A 185 13.75 12.91 6.23
CA ASP A 185 12.35 12.49 6.23
C ASP A 185 11.42 13.54 6.86
N ILE A 186 11.98 14.59 7.49
CA ILE A 186 11.19 15.67 8.09
C ILE A 186 10.39 16.40 7.00
N GLY A 187 9.09 16.52 7.19
CA GLY A 187 8.14 17.07 6.21
C GLY A 187 7.77 16.11 5.09
N HIS A 188 8.19 14.83 5.14
CA HIS A 188 7.92 13.82 4.15
C HIS A 188 7.18 12.61 4.74
N PHE A 189 6.48 11.88 3.88
CA PHE A 189 5.89 10.62 4.25
C PHE A 189 6.94 9.50 4.25
N VAL A 190 6.96 8.75 5.34
CA VAL A 190 7.65 7.46 5.44
C VAL A 190 6.64 6.35 5.20
N ALA A 191 6.85 5.56 4.15
CA ALA A 191 6.00 4.44 3.79
C ALA A 191 6.62 3.12 4.29
N VAL A 192 5.83 2.35 5.02
CA VAL A 192 6.21 1.05 5.59
C VAL A 192 5.39 -0.04 4.93
N ASP A 193 6.04 -1.05 4.36
CA ASP A 193 5.33 -2.25 3.88
C ASP A 193 4.82 -3.06 5.07
N VAL A 194 3.51 -3.01 5.28
CA VAL A 194 2.81 -3.75 6.33
C VAL A 194 1.95 -4.88 5.76
N THR A 195 2.22 -5.33 4.54
CA THR A 195 1.45 -6.39 3.86
C THR A 195 1.31 -7.64 4.71
N SER A 196 2.40 -8.11 5.31
CA SER A 196 2.39 -9.29 6.17
C SER A 196 1.53 -9.10 7.43
N LEU A 197 1.54 -7.89 8.00
CA LEU A 197 0.72 -7.53 9.17
C LEU A 197 -0.76 -7.43 8.78
N MET A 198 -1.08 -6.86 7.61
CA MET A 198 -2.46 -6.77 7.12
C MET A 198 -3.06 -8.15 6.84
N ILE A 199 -2.30 -9.04 6.19
CA ILE A 199 -2.69 -10.45 6.01
C ILE A 199 -2.96 -11.11 7.37
N ARG A 200 -2.10 -10.86 8.34
CA ARG A 200 -2.25 -11.41 9.68
C ARG A 200 -3.50 -10.89 10.40
N ALA A 201 -3.76 -9.58 10.32
CA ALA A 201 -4.96 -8.96 10.89
C ALA A 201 -6.23 -9.58 10.32
N GLN A 202 -6.29 -9.78 8.99
CA GLN A 202 -7.41 -10.42 8.32
C GLN A 202 -7.57 -11.88 8.75
N GLN A 203 -6.48 -12.66 8.85
CA GLN A 203 -6.51 -14.05 9.33
C GLN A 203 -7.03 -14.18 10.76
N GLN A 204 -6.81 -13.16 11.60
CA GLN A 204 -7.33 -13.10 12.97
C GLN A 204 -8.77 -12.56 13.04
N GLY A 205 -9.34 -12.12 11.92
CA GLY A 205 -10.68 -11.54 11.87
C GLY A 205 -10.78 -10.17 12.57
N PHE A 206 -9.68 -9.41 12.60
CA PHE A 206 -9.68 -8.09 13.21
C PHE A 206 -10.58 -7.12 12.43
N VAL A 207 -11.38 -6.36 13.15
CA VAL A 207 -12.25 -5.31 12.59
C VAL A 207 -11.51 -3.98 12.40
N ASP A 208 -10.36 -3.85 13.05
CA ASP A 208 -9.46 -2.72 12.97
C ASP A 208 -8.03 -3.22 12.71
N PHE A 209 -7.28 -2.49 11.91
CA PHE A 209 -5.84 -2.66 11.81
C PHE A 209 -5.19 -1.70 12.81
N GLN A 210 -4.69 -2.24 13.91
CA GLN A 210 -4.11 -1.48 14.99
C GLN A 210 -2.62 -1.72 15.06
N VAL A 211 -1.84 -0.64 15.13
CA VAL A 211 -0.39 -0.74 15.20
C VAL A 211 0.18 0.05 16.37
N ARG A 212 1.26 -0.50 16.93
CA ARG A 212 2.17 0.20 17.81
C ARG A 212 3.44 0.53 17.03
N ILE A 213 3.83 1.81 17.03
CA ILE A 213 5.06 2.30 16.41
C ILE A 213 6.01 2.66 17.54
N MET A 214 7.23 2.13 17.50
CA MET A 214 8.23 2.33 18.55
C MET A 214 9.63 2.29 17.95
N GLU A 215 10.62 2.70 18.74
CA GLU A 215 12.03 2.45 18.40
C GLU A 215 12.28 0.93 18.34
N ASP A 216 13.17 0.51 17.44
CA ASP A 216 13.55 -0.91 17.37
C ASP A 216 14.31 -1.34 18.63
N LEU A 217 14.29 -2.66 18.89
CA LEU A 217 14.83 -3.29 20.11
C LEU A 217 16.37 -3.32 20.16
N GLY A 218 17.03 -2.52 19.34
CA GLY A 218 18.48 -2.35 19.31
C GLY A 218 19.02 -1.40 20.40
N PRO A 219 20.24 -0.90 20.24
CA PRO A 219 20.77 0.16 21.09
C PRO A 219 19.91 1.44 20.93
N PRO A 220 19.62 2.15 22.03
CA PRO A 220 18.79 3.35 22.01
C PRO A 220 19.41 4.47 21.15
N SER A 221 18.58 5.10 20.32
CA SER A 221 19.01 6.21 19.44
C SER A 221 18.91 7.58 20.11
N PHE A 222 18.16 7.70 21.21
CA PHE A 222 17.82 8.97 21.87
C PHE A 222 17.29 10.01 20.89
N THR A 223 16.38 9.58 20.05
CA THR A 223 15.68 10.43 19.06
C THR A 223 14.18 10.16 19.16
N LEU A 224 13.41 11.24 19.31
CA LEU A 224 11.96 11.22 19.34
C LEU A 224 11.44 11.63 17.97
N MET A 225 10.61 10.80 17.36
CA MET A 225 9.90 11.08 16.11
C MET A 225 8.51 11.63 16.43
N VAL A 226 8.19 12.75 15.81
CA VAL A 226 6.87 13.40 15.86
C VAL A 226 6.13 13.03 14.58
N ILE A 227 5.04 12.28 14.70
CA ILE A 227 4.18 11.86 13.58
C ILE A 227 2.97 12.78 13.55
N ASP A 228 2.75 13.43 12.42
CA ASP A 228 1.61 14.33 12.23
C ASP A 228 0.28 13.55 12.19
N ASN A 229 -0.71 14.04 12.91
CA ASN A 229 -2.04 13.42 12.98
C ASN A 229 -3.12 14.49 13.30
N PRO A 230 -3.29 15.50 12.42
CA PRO A 230 -4.19 16.62 12.68
C PRO A 230 -5.66 16.22 12.62
N ILE A 231 -6.50 17.05 13.24
CA ILE A 231 -7.97 16.98 13.09
C ILE A 231 -8.52 18.10 12.18
N THR A 232 -7.64 18.90 11.60
CA THR A 232 -7.93 20.04 10.71
C THR A 232 -8.38 19.57 9.32
N PRO A 233 -8.94 20.45 8.47
CA PRO A 233 -9.42 20.08 7.13
C PRO A 233 -8.37 19.48 6.20
N ASP A 234 -7.09 19.71 6.46
CA ASP A 234 -5.95 19.14 5.73
C ASP A 234 -5.54 17.73 6.18
N ARG A 235 -6.29 17.15 7.15
CA ARG A 235 -6.09 15.78 7.63
C ARG A 235 -5.89 14.75 6.51
N PRO A 236 -6.65 14.74 5.40
CA PRO A 236 -6.46 13.75 4.33
C PRO A 236 -5.08 13.79 3.66
N GLN A 237 -4.34 14.90 3.81
CA GLN A 237 -3.02 15.09 3.21
C GLN A 237 -1.87 14.92 4.23
N ARG A 238 -2.19 14.76 5.54
CA ARG A 238 -1.17 14.80 6.60
C ARG A 238 -1.28 13.66 7.60
N ALA A 239 -2.48 13.16 7.85
CA ALA A 239 -2.69 12.11 8.85
C ALA A 239 -2.15 10.75 8.39
N PRO A 240 -1.86 9.85 9.34
CA PRO A 240 -1.47 8.49 9.01
C PRO A 240 -2.50 7.79 8.11
N LEU A 241 -2.00 7.14 7.06
CA LEU A 241 -2.80 6.52 6.01
C LEU A 241 -2.39 5.05 5.83
N LEU A 242 -3.38 4.18 5.79
CA LEU A 242 -3.21 2.79 5.39
C LEU A 242 -3.76 2.61 3.97
N THR A 243 -2.86 2.33 3.02
CA THR A 243 -3.21 2.03 1.63
C THR A 243 -3.20 0.52 1.43
N VAL A 244 -4.34 -0.09 1.10
CA VAL A 244 -4.47 -1.53 0.89
C VAL A 244 -4.91 -1.83 -0.53
N THR A 245 -4.16 -2.71 -1.22
CA THR A 245 -4.53 -3.28 -2.50
C THR A 245 -5.00 -4.71 -2.28
N TYR A 246 -6.18 -5.05 -2.78
CA TYR A 246 -6.77 -6.38 -2.63
C TYR A 246 -7.58 -6.80 -3.87
N ARG A 247 -8.02 -8.05 -3.93
CA ARG A 247 -8.88 -8.63 -4.97
C ARG A 247 -9.75 -9.76 -4.44
#